data_f4ea8f6c74568a453eb6f3d18d45113b
#
_entry.id   f4ea8f6c74568a453eb6f3d18d45113b
#
_cell.length_a   1.000
_cell.length_b   1.000
_cell.length_c   1.000
_cell.angle_alpha   90.00
_cell.angle_beta   90.00
_cell.angle_gamma   90.00
#
_symmetry.space_group_name_H-M   'P 1'
#
loop_
_entity.id
_entity.type
_entity.pdbx_description
1 polymer ?
#
loop_
_entity_poly.entity_id
_entity_poly.type
_entity_poly.pdbx_seq_one_letter_code
_entity_poly.pdbx_strand_id
1 'polypeptide(L)'
;MKFCLFHLLLLLPLAHAAAAEESPLPPVQALVTYFSQEVTPDGLTRQNTYKERWIRDGDTLWSERLIPLPVARAFHLQHDTAKTPHKHFMYQMAARWVTRLPDGNLNLDYVDHYHKNQVHYPSIEYSQSGFEPDWARLTRLFPAETLAQMQAEPEAALPEGLPPEAQDASWYRLTQDNQILRVLWSPQLQLALAIERHTLDGYKQYRMQVTLKPGLPTPRPWQQLDGYNQKEISDFFD
;
A
#
# COMPACT_ATOMS: atom_id res chain seq x y z
N MET A 1 56.60 49.71 -16.76
CA MET A 1 55.13 49.65 -16.54
C MET A 1 54.75 48.22 -16.22
N LYS A 2 54.41 47.97 -14.92
CA LYS A 2 54.00 46.65 -14.44
C LYS A 2 52.50 46.66 -14.22
N PHE A 3 51.76 45.90 -14.99
CA PHE A 3 50.32 45.73 -14.78
C PHE A 3 50.07 44.61 -13.76
N CYS A 4 49.47 44.95 -12.58
CA CYS A 4 48.95 43.98 -11.61
C CYS A 4 47.57 43.58 -12.06
N LEU A 5 47.36 42.30 -12.37
CA LEU A 5 46.08 41.70 -12.63
C LEU A 5 45.48 41.28 -11.27
N PHE A 6 44.45 41.97 -10.79
CA PHE A 6 43.68 41.57 -9.60
C PHE A 6 42.66 40.50 -10.03
N HIS A 7 42.83 39.26 -9.54
CA HIS A 7 41.83 38.23 -9.68
C HIS A 7 40.78 38.38 -8.58
N LEU A 8 39.59 38.82 -8.97
CA LEU A 8 38.42 38.84 -8.10
C LEU A 8 37.80 37.46 -8.01
N LEU A 9 38.02 36.75 -6.88
CA LEU A 9 37.40 35.48 -6.60
C LEU A 9 35.94 35.70 -6.19
N LEU A 10 34.98 35.41 -7.10
CA LEU A 10 33.54 35.41 -6.79
C LEU A 10 33.21 34.13 -5.98
N LEU A 11 33.02 34.31 -4.68
CA LEU A 11 32.44 33.28 -3.80
C LEU A 11 30.92 33.23 -4.05
N LEU A 12 30.45 32.27 -4.82
CA LEU A 12 29.03 31.92 -4.93
C LEU A 12 28.60 31.22 -3.65
N PRO A 13 27.54 31.67 -2.96
CA PRO A 13 26.99 30.93 -1.84
C PRO A 13 26.33 29.64 -2.37
N LEU A 14 26.79 28.48 -1.88
CA LEU A 14 26.07 27.23 -2.02
C LEU A 14 24.76 27.36 -1.22
N ALA A 15 23.65 27.64 -1.91
CA ALA A 15 22.33 27.47 -1.35
C ALA A 15 22.12 25.98 -1.09
N HIS A 16 22.21 25.59 0.18
CA HIS A 16 21.71 24.29 0.61
C HIS A 16 20.18 24.33 0.42
N ALA A 17 19.69 23.62 -0.59
CA ALA A 17 18.27 23.31 -0.69
C ALA A 17 17.94 22.45 0.54
N ALA A 18 17.36 23.07 1.56
CA ALA A 18 16.72 22.34 2.66
C ALA A 18 15.66 21.44 1.99
N ALA A 19 15.80 20.12 2.13
CA ALA A 19 14.75 19.19 1.77
C ALA A 19 13.50 19.66 2.51
N ALA A 20 12.46 20.03 1.76
CA ALA A 20 11.18 20.40 2.35
C ALA A 20 10.71 19.21 3.16
N GLU A 21 10.58 19.35 4.48
CA GLU A 21 9.97 18.31 5.33
C GLU A 21 8.57 18.03 4.75
N GLU A 22 8.39 16.79 4.30
CA GLU A 22 7.10 16.34 3.78
C GLU A 22 6.08 16.40 4.92
N SER A 23 5.05 17.25 4.76
CA SER A 23 4.00 17.38 5.78
C SER A 23 3.45 16.00 6.15
N PRO A 24 3.23 15.73 7.44
CA PRO A 24 2.74 14.43 7.88
C PRO A 24 1.40 14.11 7.22
N LEU A 25 1.27 12.90 6.70
CA LEU A 25 0.04 12.43 6.07
C LEU A 25 -1.08 12.33 7.13
N PRO A 26 -2.31 12.75 6.81
CA PRO A 26 -3.44 12.60 7.72
C PRO A 26 -3.65 11.14 8.13
N PRO A 27 -3.98 10.85 9.39
CA PRO A 27 -4.30 9.51 9.82
C PRO A 27 -5.61 9.04 9.17
N VAL A 28 -5.64 7.80 8.69
CA VAL A 28 -6.79 7.22 7.98
C VAL A 28 -7.00 5.78 8.40
N GLN A 29 -8.27 5.42 8.64
CA GLN A 29 -8.72 4.03 8.67
C GLN A 29 -9.69 3.80 7.50
N ALA A 30 -9.52 2.68 6.80
CA ALA A 30 -10.38 2.33 5.67
C ALA A 30 -10.61 0.82 5.55
N LEU A 31 -11.70 0.50 4.86
CA LEU A 31 -11.91 -0.80 4.22
C LEU A 31 -11.59 -0.64 2.75
N VAL A 32 -10.59 -1.35 2.27
CA VAL A 32 -10.21 -1.37 0.86
C VAL A 32 -10.75 -2.63 0.21
N THR A 33 -11.55 -2.47 -0.84
CA THR A 33 -12.11 -3.58 -1.63
C THR A 33 -11.38 -3.66 -2.96
N TYR A 34 -10.90 -4.84 -3.27
CA TYR A 34 -10.21 -5.14 -4.53
C TYR A 34 -11.07 -6.08 -5.37
N PHE A 35 -11.14 -5.81 -6.64
CA PHE A 35 -11.76 -6.66 -7.65
C PHE A 35 -10.85 -6.78 -8.85
N SER A 36 -10.67 -7.98 -9.35
CA SER A 36 -10.01 -8.24 -10.63
C SER A 36 -10.81 -9.24 -11.45
N GLN A 37 -10.83 -9.03 -12.77
CA GLN A 37 -11.39 -9.93 -13.74
C GLN A 37 -10.44 -10.08 -14.91
N GLU A 38 -10.27 -11.29 -15.37
CA GLU A 38 -9.51 -11.63 -16.58
C GLU A 38 -10.29 -12.66 -17.41
N VAL A 39 -10.44 -12.40 -18.70
CA VAL A 39 -10.93 -13.38 -19.66
C VAL A 39 -9.71 -13.99 -20.35
N THR A 40 -9.55 -15.29 -20.19
CA THR A 40 -8.44 -16.04 -20.79
C THR A 40 -8.64 -16.24 -22.28
N PRO A 41 -7.60 -16.55 -23.09
CA PRO A 41 -7.75 -16.77 -24.54
C PRO A 41 -8.70 -17.91 -24.91
N ASP A 42 -8.89 -18.89 -24.04
CA ASP A 42 -9.86 -19.99 -24.17
C ASP A 42 -11.28 -19.63 -23.72
N GLY A 43 -11.52 -18.35 -23.39
CA GLY A 43 -12.85 -17.81 -23.06
C GLY A 43 -13.28 -18.01 -21.61
N LEU A 44 -12.40 -18.54 -20.72
CA LEU A 44 -12.72 -18.66 -19.30
C LEU A 44 -12.62 -17.30 -18.61
N THR A 45 -13.59 -16.98 -17.76
CA THR A 45 -13.55 -15.78 -16.93
C THR A 45 -13.09 -16.12 -15.54
N ARG A 46 -11.98 -15.50 -15.10
CA ARG A 46 -11.48 -15.57 -13.72
C ARG A 46 -11.79 -14.26 -13.01
N GLN A 47 -12.43 -14.38 -11.85
CA GLN A 47 -12.73 -13.22 -10.99
C GLN A 47 -12.16 -13.45 -9.61
N ASN A 48 -11.63 -12.38 -9.02
CA ASN A 48 -11.19 -12.36 -7.64
C ASN A 48 -11.71 -11.11 -6.95
N THR A 49 -12.22 -11.27 -5.74
CA THR A 49 -12.65 -10.15 -4.89
C THR A 49 -12.19 -10.41 -3.48
N TYR A 50 -11.52 -9.43 -2.87
CA TYR A 50 -11.15 -9.48 -1.47
C TYR A 50 -11.20 -8.09 -0.84
N LYS A 51 -11.18 -8.05 0.49
CA LYS A 51 -11.21 -6.84 1.28
C LYS A 51 -10.07 -6.82 2.27
N GLU A 52 -9.55 -5.62 2.52
CA GLU A 52 -8.52 -5.38 3.53
C GLU A 52 -8.95 -4.28 4.49
N ARG A 53 -8.70 -4.48 5.77
CA ARG A 53 -8.62 -3.38 6.72
C ARG A 53 -7.28 -2.69 6.51
N TRP A 54 -7.31 -1.38 6.31
CA TRP A 54 -6.14 -0.58 6.05
C TRP A 54 -6.10 0.62 6.99
N ILE A 55 -4.95 0.87 7.63
CA ILE A 55 -4.79 1.94 8.60
C ILE A 55 -3.44 2.60 8.38
N ARG A 56 -3.45 3.93 8.23
CA ARG A 56 -2.27 4.79 8.20
C ARG A 56 -2.32 5.70 9.42
N ASP A 57 -1.25 5.71 10.25
CA ASP A 57 -1.13 6.53 11.44
C ASP A 57 0.34 6.94 11.63
N GLY A 58 0.68 8.18 11.25
CA GLY A 58 2.05 8.68 11.24
C GLY A 58 2.98 7.83 10.36
N ASP A 59 4.05 7.32 10.96
CA ASP A 59 5.02 6.43 10.31
C ASP A 59 4.65 4.95 10.37
N THR A 60 3.39 4.63 10.64
CA THR A 60 2.90 3.26 10.75
C THR A 60 1.79 2.99 9.74
N LEU A 61 1.90 1.86 9.06
CA LEU A 61 0.90 1.32 8.15
C LEU A 61 0.54 -0.10 8.55
N TRP A 62 -0.76 -0.36 8.63
CA TRP A 62 -1.30 -1.70 8.84
C TRP A 62 -2.22 -2.07 7.69
N SER A 63 -2.04 -3.25 7.13
CA SER A 63 -3.00 -3.83 6.19
C SER A 63 -3.28 -5.29 6.55
N GLU A 64 -4.55 -5.65 6.59
CA GLU A 64 -4.99 -6.97 7.00
C GLU A 64 -6.12 -7.45 6.08
N ARG A 65 -5.90 -8.56 5.42
CA ARG A 65 -6.92 -9.18 4.56
C ARG A 65 -8.05 -9.73 5.43
N LEU A 66 -9.29 -9.36 5.10
CA LEU A 66 -10.47 -9.84 5.81
C LEU A 66 -10.91 -11.18 5.19
N ILE A 67 -10.50 -12.27 5.83
CA ILE A 67 -10.81 -13.62 5.40
C ILE A 67 -11.95 -14.16 6.26
N PRO A 68 -13.05 -14.68 5.65
CA PRO A 68 -14.11 -15.30 6.42
C PRO A 68 -13.60 -16.43 7.30
N LEU A 69 -13.99 -16.48 8.57
CA LEU A 69 -13.52 -17.48 9.53
C LEU A 69 -13.60 -18.93 9.04
N PRO A 70 -14.69 -19.39 8.36
CA PRO A 70 -14.73 -20.75 7.84
C PRO A 70 -13.63 -21.05 6.80
N VAL A 71 -13.32 -20.06 5.95
CA VAL A 71 -12.27 -20.18 4.94
C VAL A 71 -10.89 -20.22 5.61
N ALA A 72 -10.63 -19.34 6.56
CA ALA A 72 -9.40 -19.31 7.33
C ALA A 72 -9.18 -20.64 8.05
N ARG A 73 -10.19 -21.17 8.74
CA ARG A 73 -10.10 -22.46 9.44
C ARG A 73 -9.84 -23.62 8.48
N ALA A 74 -10.57 -23.68 7.36
CA ALA A 74 -10.38 -24.76 6.38
C ALA A 74 -8.94 -24.73 5.81
N PHE A 75 -8.41 -23.56 5.57
CA PHE A 75 -7.07 -23.37 5.05
C PHE A 75 -6.00 -23.84 6.06
N HIS A 76 -6.09 -23.43 7.32
CA HIS A 76 -5.17 -23.85 8.37
C HIS A 76 -5.24 -25.37 8.62
N LEU A 77 -6.44 -25.94 8.72
CA LEU A 77 -6.60 -27.39 8.90
C LEU A 77 -5.96 -28.20 7.75
N GLN A 78 -6.05 -27.73 6.52
CA GLN A 78 -5.45 -28.38 5.37
C GLN A 78 -3.92 -28.38 5.45
N HIS A 79 -3.31 -27.30 5.95
CA HIS A 79 -1.87 -27.18 6.08
C HIS A 79 -1.31 -27.86 7.34
N ASP A 80 -2.02 -27.78 8.47
CA ASP A 80 -1.59 -28.38 9.73
C ASP A 80 -1.65 -29.93 9.70
N THR A 81 -2.48 -30.51 8.84
CA THR A 81 -2.63 -31.97 8.68
C THR A 81 -1.70 -32.57 7.61
N ALA A 82 -0.92 -31.74 6.91
CA ALA A 82 0.06 -32.22 5.95
C ALA A 82 1.08 -33.15 6.66
N LYS A 83 1.30 -34.36 6.13
CA LYS A 83 2.20 -35.38 6.70
C LYS A 83 3.68 -34.97 6.73
N THR A 84 4.05 -33.86 6.15
CA THR A 84 5.38 -33.28 6.17
C THR A 84 5.36 -32.07 7.09
N PRO A 85 6.23 -31.98 8.09
CA PRO A 85 6.26 -30.88 9.08
C PRO A 85 6.88 -29.58 8.51
N HIS A 86 6.60 -29.25 7.24
CA HIS A 86 7.06 -27.99 6.67
C HIS A 86 6.22 -26.86 7.23
N LYS A 87 6.83 -26.00 8.02
CA LYS A 87 6.22 -24.77 8.53
C LYS A 87 6.29 -23.70 7.46
N HIS A 88 5.28 -23.62 6.60
CA HIS A 88 5.21 -22.52 5.64
C HIS A 88 4.54 -21.32 6.27
N PHE A 89 5.21 -20.16 6.21
CA PHE A 89 4.59 -18.91 6.55
C PHE A 89 3.70 -18.42 5.40
N MET A 90 2.45 -18.09 5.73
CA MET A 90 1.44 -17.70 4.73
C MET A 90 1.16 -16.20 4.78
N TYR A 91 1.97 -15.42 4.05
CA TYR A 91 1.84 -13.93 4.06
C TYR A 91 0.45 -13.44 3.64
N GLN A 92 -0.26 -14.20 2.78
CA GLN A 92 -1.60 -13.80 2.31
C GLN A 92 -2.67 -13.86 3.40
N MET A 93 -2.40 -14.61 4.48
CA MET A 93 -3.29 -14.78 5.64
C MET A 93 -2.90 -13.88 6.81
N ALA A 94 -1.68 -13.38 6.82
CA ALA A 94 -1.16 -12.54 7.88
C ALA A 94 -1.46 -11.06 7.63
N ALA A 95 -1.63 -10.29 8.71
CA ALA A 95 -1.63 -8.85 8.61
C ALA A 95 -0.22 -8.34 8.35
N ARG A 96 -0.08 -7.26 7.59
CA ARG A 96 1.18 -6.61 7.31
C ARG A 96 1.27 -5.32 8.13
N TRP A 97 2.33 -5.21 8.90
CA TRP A 97 2.66 -4.05 9.70
C TRP A 97 3.97 -3.45 9.19
N VAL A 98 3.91 -2.24 8.65
CA VAL A 98 5.06 -1.51 8.12
C VAL A 98 5.29 -0.28 8.97
N THR A 99 6.53 -0.04 9.37
CA THR A 99 6.92 1.16 10.09
C THR A 99 8.05 1.85 9.33
N ARG A 100 7.92 3.15 9.10
CA ARG A 100 9.01 3.96 8.56
C ARG A 100 9.92 4.39 9.71
N LEU A 101 11.19 4.08 9.60
CA LEU A 101 12.23 4.43 10.55
C LEU A 101 12.72 5.87 10.34
N PRO A 102 13.38 6.49 11.33
CA PRO A 102 13.90 7.86 11.20
C PRO A 102 14.92 8.06 10.07
N ASP A 103 15.59 7.01 9.64
CA ASP A 103 16.52 7.02 8.50
C ASP A 103 15.82 6.85 7.13
N GLY A 104 14.48 6.75 7.14
CA GLY A 104 13.65 6.53 5.95
C GLY A 104 13.50 5.07 5.52
N ASN A 105 14.26 4.16 6.11
CA ASN A 105 14.10 2.73 5.86
C ASN A 105 12.74 2.22 6.38
N LEU A 106 12.27 1.12 5.83
CA LEU A 106 11.04 0.47 6.29
C LEU A 106 11.37 -0.76 7.11
N ASN A 107 10.63 -0.95 8.20
CA ASN A 107 10.57 -2.19 8.94
C ASN A 107 9.27 -2.91 8.54
N LEU A 108 9.36 -4.20 8.22
CA LEU A 108 8.23 -5.04 7.83
C LEU A 108 8.07 -6.20 8.80
N ASP A 109 6.91 -6.25 9.43
CA ASP A 109 6.47 -7.40 10.21
C ASP A 109 5.16 -7.96 9.62
N TYR A 110 5.02 -9.27 9.65
CA TYR A 110 3.76 -9.95 9.41
C TYR A 110 3.18 -10.47 10.71
N VAL A 111 1.88 -10.30 10.91
CA VAL A 111 1.19 -10.72 12.12
C VAL A 111 0.20 -11.83 11.77
N ASP A 112 0.55 -13.04 12.20
CA ASP A 112 -0.33 -14.22 12.10
C ASP A 112 -1.17 -14.33 13.36
N HIS A 113 -2.41 -13.89 13.25
CA HIS A 113 -3.36 -13.91 14.37
C HIS A 113 -3.78 -15.33 14.79
N TYR A 114 -3.72 -16.29 13.87
CA TYR A 114 -4.13 -17.67 14.14
C TYR A 114 -3.10 -18.40 15.02
N HIS A 115 -1.81 -18.31 14.66
CA HIS A 115 -0.73 -18.93 15.44
C HIS A 115 -0.13 -17.99 16.49
N LYS A 116 -0.61 -16.75 16.58
CA LYS A 116 -0.07 -15.70 17.45
C LYS A 116 1.43 -15.48 17.26
N ASN A 117 1.84 -15.32 16.03
CA ASN A 117 3.21 -14.99 15.68
C ASN A 117 3.30 -13.59 15.10
N GLN A 118 4.31 -12.83 15.53
CA GLN A 118 4.81 -11.65 14.83
C GLN A 118 6.11 -12.06 14.16
N VAL A 119 6.14 -12.01 12.84
CA VAL A 119 7.24 -12.49 12.01
C VAL A 119 7.95 -11.30 11.38
N HIS A 120 9.17 -11.05 11.85
CA HIS A 120 10.01 -10.01 11.27
C HIS A 120 10.53 -10.44 9.89
N TYR A 121 10.48 -9.50 8.95
CA TYR A 121 10.96 -9.68 7.59
C TYR A 121 12.14 -8.73 7.33
N PRO A 122 13.38 -9.21 7.31
CA PRO A 122 14.54 -8.36 7.05
C PRO A 122 14.52 -7.83 5.60
N SER A 123 15.06 -6.65 5.38
CA SER A 123 14.99 -5.96 4.08
C SER A 123 15.58 -6.76 2.92
N ILE A 124 16.56 -7.61 3.18
CA ILE A 124 17.16 -8.51 2.18
C ILE A 124 16.15 -9.55 1.63
N GLU A 125 15.10 -9.86 2.39
CA GLU A 125 14.08 -10.85 2.07
C GLU A 125 12.80 -10.26 1.44
N TYR A 126 12.69 -8.93 1.32
CA TYR A 126 11.46 -8.27 0.85
C TYR A 126 10.99 -8.79 -0.52
N SER A 127 11.91 -9.05 -1.43
CA SER A 127 11.57 -9.57 -2.76
C SER A 127 10.89 -10.94 -2.74
N GLN A 128 11.17 -11.76 -1.73
CA GLN A 128 10.58 -13.10 -1.58
C GLN A 128 9.10 -13.04 -1.19
N SER A 129 8.71 -12.03 -0.40
CA SER A 129 7.30 -11.78 -0.06
C SER A 129 6.56 -10.97 -1.14
N GLY A 130 7.27 -10.48 -2.17
CA GLY A 130 6.74 -9.51 -3.13
C GLY A 130 6.48 -8.14 -2.52
N PHE A 131 7.11 -7.82 -1.39
CA PHE A 131 7.01 -6.50 -0.77
C PHE A 131 7.92 -5.51 -1.50
N GLU A 132 7.33 -4.43 -1.98
CA GLU A 132 8.04 -3.29 -2.55
C GLU A 132 8.10 -2.19 -1.49
N PRO A 133 9.30 -1.77 -1.03
CA PRO A 133 9.47 -0.80 0.05
C PRO A 133 9.31 0.65 -0.44
N ASP A 134 8.19 0.94 -1.07
CA ASP A 134 7.79 2.28 -1.50
C ASP A 134 6.79 2.87 -0.51
N TRP A 135 7.28 3.65 0.45
CA TRP A 135 6.45 4.28 1.49
C TRP A 135 5.36 5.16 0.92
N ALA A 136 5.68 5.96 -0.10
CA ALA A 136 4.73 6.88 -0.71
C ALA A 136 3.56 6.10 -1.36
N ARG A 137 3.86 5.06 -2.12
CA ARG A 137 2.85 4.20 -2.74
C ARG A 137 2.04 3.42 -1.70
N LEU A 138 2.70 2.88 -0.67
CA LEU A 138 2.04 2.11 0.40
C LEU A 138 1.03 2.97 1.17
N THR A 139 1.38 4.21 1.47
CA THR A 139 0.56 5.11 2.28
C THR A 139 -0.47 5.90 1.49
N ARG A 140 -0.30 6.04 0.19
CA ARG A 140 -1.21 6.76 -0.72
C ARG A 140 -2.06 5.83 -1.58
N LEU A 141 -1.77 4.52 -1.57
CA LEU A 141 -2.38 3.47 -2.40
C LEU A 141 -2.21 3.72 -3.92
N PHE A 142 -1.41 4.72 -4.30
CA PHE A 142 -1.13 5.06 -5.70
C PHE A 142 0.21 5.80 -5.84
N PRO A 143 1.01 5.53 -6.88
CA PRO A 143 2.27 6.22 -7.11
C PRO A 143 2.06 7.69 -7.48
N ALA A 144 2.76 8.59 -6.79
CA ALA A 144 2.63 10.04 -7.04
C ALA A 144 3.14 10.45 -8.42
N GLU A 145 4.20 9.81 -8.91
CA GLU A 145 4.77 10.04 -10.24
C GLU A 145 3.82 9.63 -11.37
N THR A 146 3.01 8.60 -11.17
CA THR A 146 1.96 8.23 -12.13
C THR A 146 0.83 9.24 -12.10
N LEU A 147 0.39 9.67 -10.91
CA LEU A 147 -0.65 10.69 -10.77
C LEU A 147 -0.27 11.98 -11.48
N ALA A 148 1.01 12.40 -11.40
CA ALA A 148 1.51 13.61 -12.07
C ALA A 148 1.44 13.55 -13.60
N GLN A 149 1.33 12.36 -14.20
CA GLN A 149 1.19 12.15 -15.64
C GLN A 149 -0.27 12.07 -16.11
N MET A 150 -1.21 12.01 -15.17
CA MET A 150 -2.62 11.84 -15.47
C MET A 150 -3.29 13.18 -15.77
N GLN A 151 -4.36 13.14 -16.57
CA GLN A 151 -5.20 14.29 -16.87
C GLN A 151 -6.41 14.31 -15.94
N ALA A 152 -6.73 15.47 -15.38
CA ALA A 152 -7.93 15.65 -14.57
C ALA A 152 -9.20 15.49 -15.43
N GLU A 153 -10.23 14.86 -14.87
CA GLU A 153 -11.56 14.71 -15.43
C GLU A 153 -12.58 15.50 -14.55
N PRO A 154 -12.59 16.84 -14.56
CA PRO A 154 -13.38 17.65 -13.63
C PRO A 154 -14.89 17.47 -13.76
N GLU A 155 -15.37 17.07 -14.95
CA GLU A 155 -16.80 16.81 -15.22
C GLU A 155 -17.23 15.38 -14.83
N ALA A 156 -16.31 14.54 -14.38
CA ALA A 156 -16.67 13.18 -14.00
C ALA A 156 -17.44 13.18 -12.67
N ALA A 157 -18.58 12.48 -12.65
CA ALA A 157 -19.40 12.37 -11.45
C ALA A 157 -18.63 11.69 -10.32
N LEU A 158 -18.68 12.29 -9.13
CA LEU A 158 -18.13 11.70 -7.92
C LEU A 158 -19.05 10.57 -7.41
N PRO A 159 -18.49 9.54 -6.76
CA PRO A 159 -19.30 8.52 -6.09
C PRO A 159 -20.21 9.14 -5.03
N GLU A 160 -21.43 8.63 -4.93
CA GLU A 160 -22.34 9.03 -3.86
C GLU A 160 -21.79 8.61 -2.48
N GLY A 161 -22.09 9.42 -1.46
CA GLY A 161 -21.73 9.09 -0.08
C GLY A 161 -20.25 9.27 0.30
N LEU A 162 -19.49 10.05 -0.50
CA LEU A 162 -18.15 10.46 -0.05
C LEU A 162 -18.27 11.27 1.25
N PRO A 163 -17.47 10.94 2.29
CA PRO A 163 -17.49 11.67 3.54
C PRO A 163 -16.89 13.08 3.35
N PRO A 164 -17.16 14.02 4.29
CA PRO A 164 -16.72 15.41 4.17
C PRO A 164 -15.23 15.59 3.89
N GLU A 165 -14.39 14.78 4.51
CA GLU A 165 -12.93 14.78 4.37
C GLU A 165 -12.42 14.32 2.99
N ALA A 166 -13.31 13.80 2.15
CA ALA A 166 -12.99 13.32 0.80
C ALA A 166 -13.76 14.05 -0.31
N GLN A 167 -14.47 15.14 0.00
CA GLN A 167 -15.25 15.90 -0.98
C GLN A 167 -14.38 16.74 -1.93
N ASP A 168 -13.10 16.92 -1.61
CA ASP A 168 -12.11 17.55 -2.48
C ASP A 168 -11.58 16.62 -3.58
N ALA A 169 -12.04 15.36 -3.59
CA ALA A 169 -11.55 14.35 -4.53
C ALA A 169 -11.94 14.70 -5.98
N SER A 170 -11.07 14.33 -6.88
CA SER A 170 -11.27 14.50 -8.32
C SER A 170 -10.79 13.27 -9.08
N TRP A 171 -11.45 12.99 -10.22
CA TRP A 171 -11.02 11.93 -11.11
C TRP A 171 -9.85 12.38 -11.98
N TYR A 172 -8.92 11.46 -12.17
CA TYR A 172 -7.78 11.59 -13.08
C TYR A 172 -7.76 10.38 -14.01
N ARG A 173 -7.29 10.58 -15.25
CA ARG A 173 -7.24 9.56 -16.29
C ARG A 173 -5.88 9.53 -16.99
N LEU A 174 -5.40 8.33 -17.27
CA LEU A 174 -4.28 8.04 -18.16
C LEU A 174 -4.69 6.95 -19.15
N THR A 175 -4.41 7.16 -20.42
CA THR A 175 -4.58 6.14 -21.46
C THR A 175 -3.20 5.83 -22.04
N GLN A 176 -2.73 4.63 -21.84
CA GLN A 176 -1.41 4.18 -22.28
C GLN A 176 -1.41 2.66 -22.48
N ASP A 177 -0.61 2.16 -23.43
CA ASP A 177 -0.34 0.73 -23.64
C ASP A 177 -1.61 -0.15 -23.71
N ASN A 178 -2.59 0.27 -24.50
CA ASN A 178 -3.88 -0.42 -24.63
C ASN A 178 -4.70 -0.50 -23.32
N GLN A 179 -4.44 0.36 -22.35
CA GLN A 179 -5.14 0.40 -21.07
C GLN A 179 -5.67 1.79 -20.77
N ILE A 180 -6.80 1.83 -20.07
CA ILE A 180 -7.32 3.02 -19.41
C ILE A 180 -7.16 2.84 -17.91
N LEU A 181 -6.50 3.79 -17.28
CA LEU A 181 -6.36 3.92 -15.84
C LEU A 181 -7.08 5.18 -15.38
N ARG A 182 -7.97 5.04 -14.40
CA ARG A 182 -8.64 6.15 -13.73
C ARG A 182 -8.40 6.06 -12.22
N VAL A 183 -8.19 7.21 -11.61
CA VAL A 183 -7.96 7.31 -10.17
C VAL A 183 -8.82 8.43 -9.60
N LEU A 184 -9.59 8.13 -8.57
CA LEU A 184 -10.22 9.13 -7.73
C LEU A 184 -9.24 9.51 -6.62
N TRP A 185 -8.70 10.70 -6.66
CA TRP A 185 -7.67 11.19 -5.76
C TRP A 185 -8.20 12.27 -4.83
N SER A 186 -7.97 12.15 -3.53
CA SER A 186 -8.20 13.21 -2.55
C SER A 186 -6.89 13.91 -2.19
N PRO A 187 -6.71 15.18 -2.57
CA PRO A 187 -5.55 15.98 -2.18
C PRO A 187 -5.46 16.18 -0.66
N GLN A 188 -6.58 16.37 0.03
CA GLN A 188 -6.63 16.55 1.48
C GLN A 188 -6.13 15.31 2.22
N LEU A 189 -6.57 14.13 1.81
CA LEU A 189 -6.15 12.88 2.42
C LEU A 189 -4.82 12.37 1.85
N GLN A 190 -4.35 12.90 0.72
CA GLN A 190 -3.25 12.35 -0.07
C GLN A 190 -3.43 10.84 -0.27
N LEU A 191 -4.58 10.45 -0.84
CA LEU A 191 -5.01 9.07 -0.93
C LEU A 191 -5.84 8.82 -2.20
N ALA A 192 -5.56 7.72 -2.87
CA ALA A 192 -6.44 7.19 -3.91
C ALA A 192 -7.67 6.54 -3.25
N LEU A 193 -8.85 7.09 -3.52
CA LEU A 193 -10.13 6.58 -3.01
C LEU A 193 -10.72 5.50 -3.92
N ALA A 194 -10.40 5.55 -5.21
CA ALA A 194 -10.72 4.50 -6.17
C ALA A 194 -9.66 4.42 -7.26
N ILE A 195 -9.44 3.23 -7.76
CA ILE A 195 -8.63 2.96 -8.95
C ILE A 195 -9.46 2.06 -9.86
N GLU A 196 -9.58 2.44 -11.13
CA GLU A 196 -10.19 1.64 -12.18
C GLU A 196 -9.16 1.46 -13.29
N ARG A 197 -8.87 0.23 -13.65
CA ARG A 197 -8.01 -0.11 -14.77
C ARG A 197 -8.67 -1.16 -15.64
N HIS A 198 -8.72 -0.93 -16.93
CA HIS A 198 -9.21 -1.92 -17.88
C HIS A 198 -8.43 -1.83 -19.20
N THR A 199 -8.29 -2.95 -19.87
CA THR A 199 -7.75 -3.00 -21.21
C THR A 199 -8.82 -2.57 -22.22
N LEU A 200 -8.41 -1.96 -23.36
CA LEU A 200 -9.34 -1.47 -24.38
C LEU A 200 -10.13 -2.60 -25.05
N ASP A 201 -9.58 -3.82 -25.07
CA ASP A 201 -10.25 -5.02 -25.54
C ASP A 201 -11.25 -5.62 -24.53
N GLY A 202 -11.30 -5.09 -23.29
CA GLY A 202 -12.20 -5.53 -22.24
C GLY A 202 -11.82 -6.83 -21.55
N TYR A 203 -10.70 -7.48 -21.89
CA TYR A 203 -10.32 -8.76 -21.33
C TYR A 203 -9.83 -8.69 -19.88
N LYS A 204 -9.30 -7.54 -19.46
CA LYS A 204 -8.81 -7.36 -18.09
C LYS A 204 -9.45 -6.14 -17.45
N GLN A 205 -9.93 -6.33 -16.23
CA GLN A 205 -10.45 -5.26 -15.37
C GLN A 205 -9.86 -5.39 -13.98
N TYR A 206 -9.54 -4.26 -13.40
CA TYR A 206 -9.13 -4.14 -12.00
C TYR A 206 -9.85 -2.94 -11.38
N ARG A 207 -10.36 -3.09 -10.18
CA ARG A 207 -10.93 -2.01 -9.37
C ARG A 207 -10.43 -2.12 -7.95
N MET A 208 -10.07 -0.99 -7.39
CA MET A 208 -9.85 -0.80 -5.97
C MET A 208 -10.81 0.30 -5.51
N GLN A 209 -11.44 0.09 -4.37
CA GLN A 209 -12.34 1.07 -3.76
C GLN A 209 -12.04 1.19 -2.28
N VAL A 210 -11.85 2.43 -1.81
CA VAL A 210 -11.60 2.77 -0.42
C VAL A 210 -12.89 3.26 0.21
N THR A 211 -13.32 2.61 1.29
CA THR A 211 -14.41 3.07 2.15
C THR A 211 -13.80 3.56 3.46
N LEU A 212 -13.75 4.87 3.63
CA LEU A 212 -13.23 5.50 4.83
C LEU A 212 -14.06 5.10 6.06
N LYS A 213 -13.38 4.97 7.19
CA LYS A 213 -14.02 4.70 8.49
C LYS A 213 -13.76 5.87 9.43
N PRO A 214 -14.73 6.24 10.26
CA PRO A 214 -14.56 7.36 11.19
C PRO A 214 -13.51 7.03 12.25
N GLY A 215 -12.53 7.94 12.40
CA GLY A 215 -11.47 7.84 13.40
C GLY A 215 -10.53 6.65 13.19
N LEU A 216 -9.63 6.47 14.13
CA LEU A 216 -8.72 5.33 14.17
C LEU A 216 -9.15 4.38 15.33
N PRO A 217 -8.92 3.07 15.20
CA PRO A 217 -9.28 2.13 16.26
C PRO A 217 -8.46 2.39 17.53
N THR A 218 -9.06 2.20 18.69
CA THR A 218 -8.39 2.32 19.98
C THR A 218 -8.67 1.06 20.81
N PRO A 219 -7.64 0.28 21.17
CA PRO A 219 -6.23 0.41 20.78
C PRO A 219 -5.99 0.12 19.29
N ARG A 220 -4.82 0.52 18.77
CA ARG A 220 -4.37 0.17 17.41
C ARG A 220 -4.11 -1.33 17.30
N PRO A 221 -4.26 -1.98 16.13
CA PRO A 221 -3.99 -3.42 15.99
C PRO A 221 -2.59 -3.82 16.45
N TRP A 222 -1.57 -3.04 16.11
CA TRP A 222 -0.17 -3.30 16.52
C TRP A 222 0.12 -3.08 18.00
N GLN A 223 -0.82 -2.50 18.76
CA GLN A 223 -0.76 -2.36 20.22
C GLN A 223 -1.39 -3.55 20.94
N GLN A 224 -1.94 -4.53 20.21
CA GLN A 224 -2.68 -5.67 20.76
C GLN A 224 -1.93 -6.99 20.50
N LEU A 225 -0.62 -6.96 20.44
CA LEU A 225 0.21 -8.11 20.13
C LEU A 225 0.83 -8.75 21.40
N ASP A 226 0.32 -8.42 22.56
CA ASP A 226 0.76 -9.05 23.82
C ASP A 226 0.57 -10.57 23.76
N GLY A 227 1.62 -11.31 24.10
CA GLY A 227 1.62 -12.77 24.05
C GLY A 227 1.80 -13.37 22.66
N TYR A 228 2.14 -12.58 21.63
CA TYR A 228 2.57 -13.10 20.36
C TYR A 228 4.05 -13.51 20.41
N ASN A 229 4.35 -14.64 19.77
CA ASN A 229 5.74 -15.10 19.63
C ASN A 229 6.46 -14.22 18.60
N GLN A 230 7.63 -13.74 18.97
CA GLN A 230 8.53 -13.06 18.03
C GLN A 230 9.28 -14.11 17.20
N LYS A 231 9.24 -13.99 15.89
CA LYS A 231 9.85 -14.90 14.92
C LYS A 231 10.58 -14.10 13.84
N GLU A 232 11.59 -14.73 13.26
CA GLU A 232 12.18 -14.30 11.99
C GLU A 232 11.59 -15.15 10.85
N ILE A 233 11.54 -14.60 9.63
CA ILE A 233 11.03 -15.38 8.49
C ILE A 233 11.89 -16.63 8.23
N SER A 234 13.18 -16.58 8.54
CA SER A 234 14.10 -17.71 8.48
C SER A 234 13.69 -18.91 9.36
N ASP A 235 12.89 -18.69 10.42
CA ASP A 235 12.36 -19.78 11.27
C ASP A 235 11.35 -20.68 10.49
N PHE A 236 10.97 -20.30 9.29
CA PHE A 236 10.02 -20.98 8.42
C PHE A 236 10.69 -21.55 7.15
N PHE A 237 12.00 -21.42 7.03
CA PHE A 237 12.79 -22.06 5.97
C PHE A 237 13.35 -23.38 6.51
N ASP A 238 12.94 -24.50 5.92
CA ASP A 238 13.50 -25.83 6.17
C ASP A 238 14.52 -26.22 5.11
#